data_f0229b6e192707998f17163282f48581
#
_entry.id   f0229b6e192707998f17163282f48581
#
_cell.length_a   1.000
_cell.length_b   1.000
_cell.length_c   1.000
_cell.angle_alpha   90.00
_cell.angle_beta   90.00
_cell.angle_gamma   90.00
#
_symmetry.space_group_name_H-M   'P 1'
#
loop_
_entity.id
_entity.type
_entity.pdbx_description
1 polymer ?
#
loop_
_entity_poly.entity_id
_entity_poly.type
_entity_poly.pdbx_seq_one_letter_code
_entity_poly.pdbx_strand_id
1 'polypeptide(L)'
;MINLKDITKKFSDKVILNKINLNICDNDCVAIIGQSGVGKSVLLKHINGLLKPDSGQVFIDDVNVNKLNFYEKQKYLKKMSMVFQFGALFDSLSVKNNIMLALNHLTNLSYKKKMEKVSEVLDLVNLSNVENLFPSDLSGGMRKRVGIARAIATNPEYILYDEPTTGLDPITTDKVCRLIKNISTRKKQTTIVVTHEMKIVHEIVNKVVMIYQGDIIFQGSPEDLKLSNDKYIKYFISGKK
;
A
#
# COMPACT_ATOMS: atom_id res chain seq x y z
N MET A 1 -12.27 -0.97 9.07
CA MET A 1 -12.62 -2.02 8.08
C MET A 1 -12.82 -1.41 6.69
N ILE A 2 -12.40 -2.11 5.60
CA ILE A 2 -12.61 -1.68 4.20
C ILE A 2 -13.44 -2.74 3.49
N ASN A 3 -14.52 -2.34 2.80
CA ASN A 3 -15.36 -3.26 2.04
C ASN A 3 -15.63 -2.69 0.64
N LEU A 4 -15.30 -3.47 -0.37
CA LEU A 4 -15.55 -3.18 -1.78
C LEU A 4 -16.72 -4.05 -2.25
N LYS A 5 -17.75 -3.41 -2.83
CA LYS A 5 -18.95 -4.10 -3.34
C LYS A 5 -19.10 -3.82 -4.83
N ASP A 6 -19.01 -4.87 -5.64
CA ASP A 6 -19.22 -4.88 -7.09
C ASP A 6 -18.42 -3.80 -7.86
N ILE A 7 -17.17 -3.54 -7.43
CA ILE A 7 -16.33 -2.52 -8.05
C ILE A 7 -16.01 -2.88 -9.48
N THR A 8 -16.50 -2.06 -10.40
CA THR A 8 -16.18 -2.18 -11.81
C THR A 8 -15.46 -0.93 -12.29
N LYS A 9 -14.38 -1.13 -13.06
CA LYS A 9 -13.62 -0.04 -13.68
C LYS A 9 -13.26 -0.38 -15.11
N LYS A 10 -13.54 0.56 -16.03
CA LYS A 10 -13.15 0.50 -17.44
C LYS A 10 -12.23 1.68 -17.76
N PHE A 11 -11.33 1.48 -18.70
CA PHE A 11 -10.63 2.55 -19.39
C PHE A 11 -10.85 2.35 -20.87
N SER A 12 -11.48 3.33 -21.52
CA SER A 12 -12.04 3.19 -22.87
C SER A 12 -12.93 1.93 -22.91
N ASP A 13 -12.69 1.01 -23.83
CA ASP A 13 -13.48 -0.21 -23.99
C ASP A 13 -12.97 -1.40 -23.16
N LYS A 14 -11.84 -1.24 -22.46
CA LYS A 14 -11.23 -2.33 -21.69
C LYS A 14 -11.71 -2.34 -20.25
N VAL A 15 -12.34 -3.45 -19.83
CA VAL A 15 -12.66 -3.71 -18.42
C VAL A 15 -11.37 -4.09 -17.69
N ILE A 16 -11.03 -3.33 -16.65
CA ILE A 16 -9.83 -3.56 -15.82
C ILE A 16 -10.19 -4.24 -14.51
N LEU A 17 -11.33 -3.87 -13.92
CA LEU A 17 -11.90 -4.52 -12.74
C LEU A 17 -13.35 -4.86 -13.04
N ASN A 18 -13.74 -6.09 -12.76
CA ASN A 18 -15.07 -6.62 -13.06
C ASN A 18 -15.76 -7.08 -11.77
N LYS A 19 -16.70 -6.29 -11.26
CA LYS A 19 -17.52 -6.60 -10.06
C LYS A 19 -16.70 -7.12 -8.87
N ILE A 20 -15.59 -6.47 -8.57
CA ILE A 20 -14.69 -6.86 -7.47
C ILE A 20 -15.42 -6.72 -6.14
N ASN A 21 -15.47 -7.83 -5.39
CA ASN A 21 -15.96 -7.90 -4.03
C ASN A 21 -14.82 -8.29 -3.09
N LEU A 22 -14.47 -7.42 -2.13
CA LEU A 22 -13.35 -7.64 -1.22
C LEU A 22 -13.64 -7.02 0.14
N ASN A 23 -13.50 -7.83 1.19
CA ASN A 23 -13.57 -7.37 2.57
C ASN A 23 -12.17 -7.47 3.21
N ILE A 24 -11.73 -6.37 3.85
CA ILE A 24 -10.47 -6.26 4.58
C ILE A 24 -10.81 -5.84 6.00
N CYS A 25 -10.56 -6.73 6.96
CA CYS A 25 -10.81 -6.47 8.36
C CYS A 25 -9.72 -5.58 8.96
N ASP A 26 -10.02 -5.00 10.12
CA ASP A 26 -9.03 -4.23 10.86
C ASP A 26 -7.88 -5.14 11.31
N ASN A 27 -6.66 -4.62 11.20
CA ASN A 27 -5.41 -5.31 11.47
C ASN A 27 -5.07 -6.45 10.49
N ASP A 28 -5.83 -6.64 9.42
CA ASP A 28 -5.41 -7.54 8.34
C ASP A 28 -4.14 -7.03 7.67
N CYS A 29 -3.30 -7.97 7.27
CA CYS A 29 -2.20 -7.72 6.35
C CYS A 29 -2.50 -8.49 5.06
N VAL A 30 -2.93 -7.79 4.01
CA VAL A 30 -3.46 -8.37 2.77
C VAL A 30 -2.47 -8.17 1.62
N ALA A 31 -2.12 -9.24 0.92
CA ALA A 31 -1.45 -9.14 -0.37
C ALA A 31 -2.46 -9.22 -1.51
N ILE A 32 -2.41 -8.25 -2.42
CA ILE A 32 -3.11 -8.30 -3.71
C ILE A 32 -2.08 -8.68 -4.77
N ILE A 33 -2.20 -9.89 -5.32
CA ILE A 33 -1.25 -10.45 -6.27
C ILE A 33 -1.87 -10.66 -7.66
N GLY A 34 -1.04 -10.88 -8.65
CA GLY A 34 -1.41 -11.13 -10.05
C GLY A 34 -0.38 -10.58 -11.03
N GLN A 35 -0.52 -10.88 -12.30
CA GLN A 35 0.39 -10.41 -13.35
C GLN A 35 0.41 -8.87 -13.43
N SER A 36 1.46 -8.32 -14.05
CA SER A 36 1.52 -6.88 -14.34
C SER A 36 0.35 -6.48 -15.26
N GLY A 37 -0.26 -5.33 -14.97
CA GLY A 37 -1.35 -4.78 -15.78
C GLY A 37 -2.76 -5.36 -15.53
N VAL A 38 -2.95 -6.30 -14.58
CA VAL A 38 -4.28 -6.90 -14.30
C VAL A 38 -5.20 -6.03 -13.45
N GLY A 39 -4.78 -4.82 -13.05
CA GLY A 39 -5.65 -3.91 -12.29
C GLY A 39 -5.32 -3.78 -10.80
N LYS A 40 -4.26 -4.39 -10.26
CA LYS A 40 -3.89 -4.33 -8.84
C LYS A 40 -3.77 -2.90 -8.30
N SER A 41 -2.94 -2.07 -8.95
CA SER A 41 -2.76 -0.66 -8.56
C SER A 41 -4.03 0.17 -8.81
N VAL A 42 -4.86 -0.22 -9.78
CA VAL A 42 -6.16 0.41 -10.03
C VAL A 42 -7.09 0.14 -8.85
N LEU A 43 -7.14 -1.10 -8.36
CA LEU A 43 -7.92 -1.46 -7.17
C LEU A 43 -7.46 -0.67 -5.94
N LEU A 44 -6.14 -0.56 -5.73
CA LEU A 44 -5.57 0.21 -4.64
C LEU A 44 -5.97 1.70 -4.69
N LYS A 45 -6.03 2.28 -5.92
CA LYS A 45 -6.48 3.66 -6.14
C LYS A 45 -7.97 3.88 -5.89
N HIS A 46 -8.81 2.84 -5.97
CA HIS A 46 -10.21 2.92 -5.53
C HIS A 46 -10.31 2.94 -4.01
N ILE A 47 -9.51 2.11 -3.33
CA ILE A 47 -9.48 2.06 -1.86
C ILE A 47 -9.07 3.41 -1.27
N ASN A 48 -8.02 4.03 -1.79
CA ASN A 48 -7.54 5.33 -1.30
C ASN A 48 -8.29 6.54 -1.88
N GLY A 49 -9.32 6.31 -2.68
CA GLY A 49 -10.18 7.36 -3.23
C GLY A 49 -9.56 8.22 -4.33
N LEU A 50 -8.39 7.87 -4.86
CA LEU A 50 -7.75 8.54 -6.00
C LEU A 50 -8.49 8.25 -7.32
N LEU A 51 -9.20 7.11 -7.40
CA LEU A 51 -10.06 6.79 -8.53
C LEU A 51 -11.49 6.54 -8.06
N LYS A 52 -12.45 6.99 -8.87
CA LYS A 52 -13.86 6.66 -8.71
C LYS A 52 -14.18 5.44 -9.56
N PRO A 53 -14.87 4.42 -9.02
CA PRO A 53 -15.35 3.29 -9.81
C PRO A 53 -16.45 3.75 -10.78
N ASP A 54 -16.62 3.04 -11.88
CA ASP A 54 -17.72 3.28 -12.82
C ASP A 54 -19.03 2.71 -12.30
N SER A 55 -18.95 1.59 -11.57
CA SER A 55 -20.06 1.06 -10.75
C SER A 55 -19.51 0.37 -9.50
N GLY A 56 -20.41 0.12 -8.55
CA GLY A 56 -20.04 -0.45 -7.25
C GLY A 56 -19.78 0.61 -6.17
N GLN A 57 -19.38 0.17 -5.00
CA GLN A 57 -19.29 1.02 -3.80
C GLN A 57 -18.07 0.66 -2.96
N VAL A 58 -17.40 1.69 -2.43
CA VAL A 58 -16.30 1.56 -1.47
C VAL A 58 -16.80 2.01 -0.11
N PHE A 59 -16.68 1.13 0.88
CA PHE A 59 -16.99 1.44 2.28
C PHE A 59 -15.69 1.48 3.08
N ILE A 60 -15.57 2.48 3.93
CA ILE A 60 -14.51 2.62 4.95
C ILE A 60 -15.21 2.82 6.27
N ASP A 61 -14.97 1.94 7.24
CA ASP A 61 -15.65 1.95 8.55
C ASP A 61 -17.17 2.04 8.38
N ASP A 62 -17.73 1.17 7.53
CA ASP A 62 -19.16 1.05 7.18
C ASP A 62 -19.77 2.26 6.47
N VAL A 63 -19.00 3.29 6.16
CA VAL A 63 -19.46 4.47 5.45
C VAL A 63 -19.13 4.39 3.97
N ASN A 64 -20.13 4.55 3.11
CA ASN A 64 -19.95 4.60 1.67
C ASN A 64 -19.27 5.90 1.24
N VAL A 65 -17.95 5.84 1.03
CA VAL A 65 -17.14 7.03 0.70
C VAL A 65 -17.38 7.59 -0.71
N ASN A 66 -18.02 6.83 -1.59
CA ASN A 66 -18.38 7.31 -2.92
C ASN A 66 -19.56 8.30 -2.92
N LYS A 67 -20.39 8.25 -1.87
CA LYS A 67 -21.55 9.15 -1.70
C LYS A 67 -21.23 10.44 -0.95
N LEU A 68 -20.04 10.53 -0.33
CA LEU A 68 -19.63 11.68 0.45
C LEU A 68 -19.17 12.83 -0.44
N ASN A 69 -19.41 14.06 0.00
CA ASN A 69 -18.79 15.24 -0.59
C ASN A 69 -17.27 15.27 -0.31
N PHE A 70 -16.56 16.22 -0.92
CA PHE A 70 -15.10 16.29 -0.81
C PHE A 70 -14.61 16.42 0.65
N TYR A 71 -15.22 17.29 1.45
CA TYR A 71 -14.81 17.57 2.84
C TYR A 71 -15.07 16.37 3.76
N GLU A 72 -16.23 15.75 3.64
CA GLU A 72 -16.59 14.55 4.40
C GLU A 72 -15.64 13.39 4.08
N LYS A 73 -15.36 13.19 2.80
CA LYS A 73 -14.45 12.13 2.33
C LYS A 73 -13.04 12.28 2.91
N GLN A 74 -12.54 13.51 3.06
CA GLN A 74 -11.22 13.78 3.63
C GLN A 74 -11.05 13.18 5.03
N LYS A 75 -12.11 13.13 5.86
CA LYS A 75 -12.06 12.52 7.19
C LYS A 75 -11.64 11.05 7.15
N TYR A 76 -12.11 10.31 6.15
CA TYR A 76 -11.78 8.89 5.96
C TYR A 76 -10.43 8.71 5.27
N LEU A 77 -10.12 9.54 4.28
CA LEU A 77 -8.86 9.45 3.55
C LEU A 77 -7.64 9.82 4.41
N LYS A 78 -7.80 10.72 5.39
CA LYS A 78 -6.72 11.04 6.36
C LYS A 78 -6.29 9.85 7.22
N LYS A 79 -7.14 8.83 7.36
CA LYS A 79 -6.80 7.58 8.05
C LYS A 79 -5.88 6.68 7.22
N MET A 80 -5.67 6.99 5.94
CA MET A 80 -4.92 6.17 4.99
C MET A 80 -3.64 6.87 4.56
N SER A 81 -2.59 6.08 4.37
CA SER A 81 -1.36 6.51 3.69
C SER A 81 -1.01 5.54 2.58
N MET A 82 -0.43 6.06 1.51
CA MET A 82 0.00 5.25 0.37
C MET A 82 1.50 5.41 0.12
N VAL A 83 2.17 4.28 -0.02
CA VAL A 83 3.56 4.16 -0.47
C VAL A 83 3.54 3.78 -1.94
N PHE A 84 3.98 4.67 -2.79
CA PHE A 84 4.04 4.45 -4.24
C PHE A 84 5.29 3.69 -4.65
N GLN A 85 5.24 3.02 -5.78
CA GLN A 85 6.28 2.16 -6.34
C GLN A 85 7.68 2.79 -6.36
N PHE A 86 7.79 4.10 -6.65
CA PHE A 86 9.05 4.85 -6.69
C PHE A 86 9.24 5.81 -5.50
N GLY A 87 8.46 5.64 -4.42
CA GLY A 87 8.49 6.51 -3.24
C GLY A 87 7.73 7.82 -3.40
N ALA A 88 7.56 8.33 -4.62
CA ALA A 88 6.89 9.60 -4.96
C ALA A 88 7.33 10.77 -4.06
N LEU A 89 8.63 10.90 -3.85
CA LEU A 89 9.20 12.03 -3.12
C LEU A 89 9.20 13.28 -4.00
N PHE A 90 9.08 14.43 -3.39
CA PHE A 90 9.26 15.72 -4.05
C PHE A 90 10.76 15.99 -4.18
N ASP A 91 11.28 16.03 -5.40
CA ASP A 91 12.72 16.20 -5.67
C ASP A 91 13.26 17.56 -5.20
N SER A 92 12.39 18.58 -5.15
CA SER A 92 12.72 19.93 -4.65
C SER A 92 12.76 20.04 -3.13
N LEU A 93 12.41 18.99 -2.39
CA LEU A 93 12.36 18.98 -0.94
C LEU A 93 13.39 18.00 -0.38
N SER A 94 14.06 18.39 0.72
CA SER A 94 14.90 17.46 1.48
C SER A 94 14.09 16.30 2.07
N VAL A 95 14.75 15.25 2.51
CA VAL A 95 14.14 14.11 3.20
C VAL A 95 13.24 14.58 4.35
N LYS A 96 13.78 15.43 5.22
CA LYS A 96 13.03 16.06 6.32
C LYS A 96 11.77 16.74 5.82
N ASN A 97 11.88 17.58 4.81
CA ASN A 97 10.75 18.36 4.31
C ASN A 97 9.72 17.50 3.58
N ASN A 98 10.11 16.41 2.94
CA ASN A 98 9.20 15.40 2.40
C ASN A 98 8.33 14.77 3.51
N ILE A 99 8.91 14.46 4.67
CA ILE A 99 8.15 13.91 5.82
C ILE A 99 7.34 15.01 6.50
N MET A 100 7.92 16.18 6.70
CA MET A 100 7.24 17.33 7.31
C MET A 100 6.00 17.76 6.54
N LEU A 101 5.98 17.60 5.21
CA LEU A 101 4.82 17.94 4.38
C LEU A 101 3.58 17.17 4.85
N ALA A 102 3.70 15.85 5.04
CA ALA A 102 2.59 15.02 5.54
C ALA A 102 2.17 15.45 6.96
N LEU A 103 3.13 15.67 7.85
CA LEU A 103 2.87 16.11 9.23
C LEU A 103 2.19 17.47 9.29
N ASN A 104 2.57 18.42 8.40
CA ASN A 104 1.96 19.74 8.36
C ASN A 104 0.51 19.74 7.92
N HIS A 105 0.16 18.89 6.96
CA HIS A 105 -1.19 18.85 6.41
C HIS A 105 -2.15 17.92 7.16
N LEU A 106 -1.63 16.90 7.85
CA LEU A 106 -2.45 15.86 8.43
C LEU A 106 -2.45 15.81 9.95
N THR A 107 -1.60 16.66 10.62
CA THR A 107 -1.52 16.68 12.08
C THR A 107 -1.51 18.10 12.64
N ASN A 108 -1.95 18.25 13.88
CA ASN A 108 -1.89 19.52 14.64
C ASN A 108 -0.70 19.55 15.62
N LEU A 109 0.37 18.78 15.37
CA LEU A 109 1.54 18.74 16.23
C LEU A 109 2.30 20.06 16.18
N SER A 110 2.92 20.46 17.30
CA SER A 110 3.87 21.58 17.31
C SER A 110 5.10 21.26 16.46
N TYR A 111 5.82 22.29 16.02
CA TYR A 111 7.03 22.12 15.19
C TYR A 111 8.05 21.20 15.86
N LYS A 112 8.29 21.37 17.17
CA LYS A 112 9.20 20.51 17.95
C LYS A 112 8.78 19.03 17.87
N LYS A 113 7.51 18.73 18.13
CA LYS A 113 6.97 17.36 18.04
C LYS A 113 7.02 16.77 16.63
N LYS A 114 6.85 17.60 15.59
CA LYS A 114 7.02 17.17 14.18
C LYS A 114 8.46 16.79 13.91
N MET A 115 9.44 17.56 14.41
CA MET A 115 10.86 17.24 14.25
C MET A 115 11.26 15.95 14.97
N GLU A 116 10.77 15.75 16.20
CA GLU A 116 10.93 14.48 16.94
C GLU A 116 10.36 13.31 16.14
N LYS A 117 9.19 13.53 15.52
CA LYS A 117 8.54 12.49 14.68
C LYS A 117 9.32 12.18 13.40
N VAL A 118 9.93 13.18 12.78
CA VAL A 118 10.83 12.97 11.62
C VAL A 118 11.98 12.05 12.00
N SER A 119 12.65 12.34 13.12
CA SER A 119 13.75 11.49 13.62
C SER A 119 13.27 10.08 13.91
N GLU A 120 12.16 9.92 14.67
CA GLU A 120 11.57 8.62 15.00
C GLU A 120 11.30 7.76 13.75
N VAL A 121 10.68 8.33 12.73
CA VAL A 121 10.34 7.53 11.54
C VAL A 121 11.54 7.22 10.66
N LEU A 122 12.56 8.08 10.63
CA LEU A 122 13.81 7.79 9.94
C LEU A 122 14.58 6.67 10.62
N ASP A 123 14.61 6.65 11.96
CA ASP A 123 15.20 5.56 12.72
C ASP A 123 14.45 4.23 12.49
N LEU A 124 13.11 4.27 12.45
CA LEU A 124 12.29 3.09 12.16
C LEU A 124 12.59 2.47 10.79
N VAL A 125 12.96 3.29 9.79
CA VAL A 125 13.32 2.80 8.46
C VAL A 125 14.84 2.58 8.29
N ASN A 126 15.61 2.63 9.39
CA ASN A 126 17.07 2.48 9.42
C ASN A 126 17.77 3.45 8.47
N LEU A 127 17.45 4.73 8.58
CA LEU A 127 18.10 5.84 7.88
C LEU A 127 18.54 6.89 8.90
N SER A 128 19.85 7.09 9.05
CA SER A 128 20.44 8.09 9.93
C SER A 128 21.20 9.13 9.14
N ASN A 129 21.18 10.39 9.62
CA ASN A 129 21.91 11.51 9.03
C ASN A 129 21.54 11.82 7.57
N VAL A 130 20.29 11.59 7.18
CA VAL A 130 19.79 11.83 5.80
C VAL A 130 18.81 13.00 5.72
N GLU A 131 18.49 13.65 6.81
CA GLU A 131 17.41 14.65 6.94
C GLU A 131 17.56 15.80 5.94
N ASN A 132 18.78 16.21 5.67
CA ASN A 132 19.08 17.33 4.80
C ASN A 132 19.41 16.92 3.35
N LEU A 133 19.50 15.61 3.06
CA LEU A 133 19.71 15.10 1.71
C LEU A 133 18.46 15.30 0.85
N PHE A 134 18.67 15.43 -0.45
CA PHE A 134 17.59 15.47 -1.44
C PHE A 134 17.38 14.09 -2.06
N PRO A 135 16.21 13.81 -2.66
CA PRO A 135 15.95 12.52 -3.32
C PRO A 135 17.01 12.13 -4.36
N SER A 136 17.66 13.10 -5.04
CA SER A 136 18.78 12.88 -5.96
C SER A 136 20.00 12.22 -5.31
N ASP A 137 20.23 12.50 -4.02
CA ASP A 137 21.39 12.03 -3.27
C ASP A 137 21.18 10.63 -2.68
N LEU A 138 19.98 10.07 -2.85
CA LEU A 138 19.57 8.80 -2.25
C LEU A 138 19.64 7.66 -3.27
N SER A 139 20.07 6.47 -2.80
CA SER A 139 19.87 5.24 -3.57
C SER A 139 18.38 4.91 -3.74
N GLY A 140 18.04 4.04 -4.72
CA GLY A 140 16.66 3.60 -4.93
C GLY A 140 16.01 2.99 -3.68
N GLY A 141 16.76 2.17 -2.94
CA GLY A 141 16.30 1.60 -1.67
C GLY A 141 16.13 2.64 -0.56
N MET A 142 16.98 3.64 -0.49
CA MET A 142 16.81 4.76 0.46
C MET A 142 15.58 5.58 0.12
N ARG A 143 15.36 5.93 -1.15
CA ARG A 143 14.14 6.66 -1.58
C ARG A 143 12.87 5.92 -1.17
N LYS A 144 12.79 4.60 -1.36
CA LYS A 144 11.64 3.80 -0.94
C LYS A 144 11.45 3.84 0.58
N ARG A 145 12.52 3.70 1.35
CA ARG A 145 12.45 3.77 2.82
C ARG A 145 12.02 5.15 3.32
N VAL A 146 12.46 6.23 2.69
CA VAL A 146 11.96 7.59 2.98
C VAL A 146 10.47 7.71 2.62
N GLY A 147 10.02 7.13 1.49
CA GLY A 147 8.61 7.07 1.14
C GLY A 147 7.76 6.34 2.19
N ILE A 148 8.28 5.24 2.74
CA ILE A 148 7.66 4.52 3.88
C ILE A 148 7.65 5.40 5.13
N ALA A 149 8.78 6.03 5.49
CA ALA A 149 8.89 6.94 6.64
C ALA A 149 7.85 8.06 6.57
N ARG A 150 7.69 8.70 5.40
CA ARG A 150 6.66 9.72 5.16
C ARG A 150 5.25 9.18 5.38
N ALA A 151 4.97 7.97 4.87
CA ALA A 151 3.65 7.36 4.99
C ALA A 151 3.28 7.02 6.44
N ILE A 152 4.23 6.55 7.25
CA ILE A 152 3.97 6.17 8.65
C ILE A 152 4.04 7.33 9.64
N ALA A 153 4.55 8.50 9.24
CA ALA A 153 4.75 9.65 10.10
C ALA A 153 3.46 10.17 10.75
N THR A 154 2.34 10.06 10.04
CA THR A 154 1.02 10.51 10.50
C THR A 154 0.27 9.47 11.35
N ASN A 155 0.87 8.32 11.63
CA ASN A 155 0.25 7.17 12.31
C ASN A 155 -1.11 6.77 11.68
N PRO A 156 -1.15 6.45 10.37
CA PRO A 156 -2.39 6.10 9.71
C PRO A 156 -2.97 4.76 10.23
N GLU A 157 -4.29 4.60 10.13
CA GLU A 157 -4.97 3.32 10.44
C GLU A 157 -4.77 2.28 9.32
N TYR A 158 -4.64 2.76 8.07
CA TYR A 158 -4.47 1.95 6.86
C TYR A 158 -3.22 2.36 6.09
N ILE A 159 -2.37 1.40 5.74
CA ILE A 159 -1.21 1.65 4.87
C ILE A 159 -1.34 0.80 3.61
N LEU A 160 -1.25 1.47 2.47
CA LEU A 160 -1.32 0.86 1.15
C LEU A 160 0.05 0.93 0.49
N TYR A 161 0.60 -0.22 0.10
CA TYR A 161 1.89 -0.32 -0.59
C TYR A 161 1.65 -0.75 -2.05
N ASP A 162 2.08 0.07 -2.99
CA ASP A 162 2.04 -0.26 -4.42
C ASP A 162 3.43 -0.68 -4.89
N GLU A 163 3.65 -1.99 -5.04
CA GLU A 163 4.90 -2.60 -5.52
C GLU A 163 6.16 -2.08 -4.75
N PRO A 164 6.22 -2.20 -3.41
CA PRO A 164 7.25 -1.53 -2.59
C PRO A 164 8.67 -2.04 -2.83
N THR A 165 8.83 -3.22 -3.43
CA THR A 165 10.13 -3.88 -3.65
C THR A 165 10.59 -3.88 -5.10
N THR A 166 9.75 -3.48 -6.04
CA THR A 166 10.08 -3.49 -7.48
C THR A 166 11.31 -2.65 -7.78
N GLY A 167 12.27 -3.22 -8.54
CA GLY A 167 13.50 -2.56 -8.94
C GLY A 167 14.56 -2.46 -7.84
N LEU A 168 14.43 -3.24 -6.76
CA LEU A 168 15.44 -3.41 -5.73
C LEU A 168 16.21 -4.73 -5.92
N ASP A 169 17.46 -4.75 -5.48
CA ASP A 169 18.23 -5.98 -5.35
C ASP A 169 17.65 -6.88 -4.24
N PRO A 170 17.99 -8.19 -4.24
CA PRO A 170 17.42 -9.15 -3.27
C PRO A 170 17.67 -8.78 -1.80
N ILE A 171 18.86 -8.23 -1.48
CA ILE A 171 19.21 -7.86 -0.10
C ILE A 171 18.37 -6.67 0.36
N THR A 172 18.21 -5.67 -0.50
CA THR A 172 17.40 -4.48 -0.20
C THR A 172 15.90 -4.84 -0.16
N THR A 173 15.44 -5.74 -1.03
CA THR A 173 14.09 -6.32 -0.98
C THR A 173 13.82 -6.95 0.38
N ASP A 174 14.73 -7.78 0.90
CA ASP A 174 14.60 -8.39 2.21
C ASP A 174 14.47 -7.35 3.35
N LYS A 175 15.30 -6.31 3.32
CA LYS A 175 15.24 -5.22 4.30
C LYS A 175 13.87 -4.50 4.28
N VAL A 176 13.33 -4.23 3.08
CA VAL A 176 12.01 -3.58 2.93
C VAL A 176 10.89 -4.51 3.40
N CYS A 177 10.95 -5.81 3.08
CA CYS A 177 9.98 -6.80 3.55
C CYS A 177 9.94 -6.86 5.09
N ARG A 178 11.10 -6.99 5.74
CA ARG A 178 11.20 -6.97 7.21
C ARG A 178 10.70 -5.67 7.82
N LEU A 179 10.98 -4.54 7.17
CA LEU A 179 10.48 -3.24 7.62
C LEU A 179 8.94 -3.20 7.58
N ILE A 180 8.31 -3.60 6.47
CA ILE A 180 6.85 -3.64 6.34
C ILE A 180 6.25 -4.56 7.41
N LYS A 181 6.81 -5.76 7.62
CA LYS A 181 6.40 -6.69 8.67
C LYS A 181 6.45 -6.06 10.06
N ASN A 182 7.58 -5.43 10.39
CA ASN A 182 7.76 -4.78 11.70
C ASN A 182 6.75 -3.64 11.93
N ILE A 183 6.44 -2.86 10.89
CA ILE A 183 5.47 -1.76 10.97
C ILE A 183 4.06 -2.33 11.18
N SER A 184 3.65 -3.31 10.40
CA SER A 184 2.30 -3.90 10.47
C SER A 184 2.03 -4.57 11.82
N THR A 185 3.02 -5.29 12.38
CA THR A 185 2.86 -5.99 13.66
C THR A 185 2.89 -5.06 14.87
N ARG A 186 3.80 -4.07 14.89
CA ARG A 186 3.96 -3.16 16.06
C ARG A 186 2.78 -2.23 16.29
N LYS A 187 2.13 -1.76 15.22
CA LYS A 187 1.10 -0.71 15.32
C LYS A 187 -0.32 -1.23 15.13
N LYS A 188 -0.54 -2.54 14.96
CA LYS A 188 -1.86 -3.12 14.64
C LYS A 188 -2.54 -2.34 13.51
N GLN A 189 -1.78 -2.02 12.46
CA GLN A 189 -2.27 -1.27 11.30
C GLN A 189 -2.77 -2.23 10.24
N THR A 190 -3.90 -1.91 9.62
CA THR A 190 -4.36 -2.63 8.44
C THR A 190 -3.42 -2.32 7.28
N THR A 191 -2.83 -3.35 6.71
CA THR A 191 -1.82 -3.23 5.66
C THR A 191 -2.31 -3.89 4.38
N ILE A 192 -2.21 -3.19 3.26
CA ILE A 192 -2.54 -3.72 1.93
C ILE A 192 -1.32 -3.57 1.05
N VAL A 193 -0.81 -4.68 0.52
CA VAL A 193 0.37 -4.69 -0.34
C VAL A 193 0.01 -5.23 -1.72
N VAL A 194 0.12 -4.40 -2.73
CA VAL A 194 0.12 -4.86 -4.12
C VAL A 194 1.52 -5.32 -4.47
N THR A 195 1.67 -6.55 -4.90
CA THR A 195 2.98 -7.12 -5.24
C THR A 195 2.88 -8.33 -6.16
N HIS A 196 3.98 -8.64 -6.84
CA HIS A 196 4.24 -9.94 -7.47
C HIS A 196 5.31 -10.73 -6.72
N GLU A 197 5.84 -10.20 -5.62
CA GLU A 197 6.91 -10.79 -4.82
C GLU A 197 6.33 -11.80 -3.83
N MET A 198 6.55 -13.10 -4.10
CA MET A 198 6.03 -14.18 -3.26
C MET A 198 6.61 -14.19 -1.83
N LYS A 199 7.80 -13.59 -1.64
CA LYS A 199 8.37 -13.44 -0.29
C LYS A 199 7.47 -12.62 0.62
N ILE A 200 6.89 -11.52 0.13
CA ILE A 200 5.91 -10.71 0.88
C ILE A 200 4.72 -11.58 1.26
N VAL A 201 4.22 -12.38 0.31
CA VAL A 201 3.06 -13.25 0.52
C VAL A 201 3.31 -14.25 1.65
N HIS A 202 4.51 -14.85 1.69
CA HIS A 202 4.80 -15.90 2.67
C HIS A 202 5.21 -15.37 4.06
N GLU A 203 5.84 -14.22 4.13
CA GLU A 203 6.47 -13.74 5.37
C GLU A 203 5.66 -12.67 6.12
N ILE A 204 4.77 -11.96 5.43
CA ILE A 204 4.19 -10.73 5.98
C ILE A 204 2.67 -10.82 6.12
N VAL A 205 1.97 -11.42 5.16
CA VAL A 205 0.51 -11.29 5.08
C VAL A 205 -0.24 -12.46 5.72
N ASN A 206 -1.44 -12.18 6.22
CA ASN A 206 -2.37 -13.20 6.70
C ASN A 206 -3.50 -13.50 5.70
N LYS A 207 -3.64 -12.67 4.66
CA LYS A 207 -4.65 -12.86 3.61
C LYS A 207 -4.07 -12.55 2.24
N VAL A 208 -4.43 -13.36 1.26
CA VAL A 208 -4.04 -13.20 -0.14
C VAL A 208 -5.27 -13.05 -1.00
N VAL A 209 -5.23 -12.11 -1.92
CA VAL A 209 -6.23 -11.88 -2.96
C VAL A 209 -5.53 -11.94 -4.30
N MET A 210 -5.96 -12.83 -5.19
CA MET A 210 -5.36 -12.93 -6.53
C MET A 210 -6.32 -12.40 -7.59
N ILE A 211 -5.82 -11.46 -8.41
CA ILE A 211 -6.56 -10.88 -9.52
C ILE A 211 -6.04 -11.46 -10.84
N TYR A 212 -6.97 -11.89 -11.67
CA TYR A 212 -6.71 -12.35 -13.03
C TYR A 212 -7.81 -11.84 -13.97
N GLN A 213 -7.42 -11.23 -15.08
CA GLN A 213 -8.34 -10.68 -16.11
C GLN A 213 -9.47 -9.79 -15.56
N GLY A 214 -9.19 -9.06 -14.49
CA GLY A 214 -10.15 -8.15 -13.86
C GLY A 214 -11.03 -8.78 -12.79
N ASP A 215 -10.97 -10.08 -12.57
CA ASP A 215 -11.74 -10.82 -11.56
C ASP A 215 -10.84 -11.27 -10.40
N ILE A 216 -11.42 -11.42 -9.21
CA ILE A 216 -10.76 -12.10 -8.09
C ILE A 216 -10.96 -13.61 -8.28
N ILE A 217 -9.86 -14.34 -8.53
CA ILE A 217 -9.87 -15.79 -8.71
C ILE A 217 -9.48 -16.56 -7.43
N PHE A 218 -8.96 -15.85 -6.41
CA PHE A 218 -8.62 -16.46 -5.13
C PHE A 218 -8.70 -15.44 -4.00
N GLN A 219 -9.23 -15.87 -2.86
CA GLN A 219 -9.16 -15.20 -1.56
C GLN A 219 -8.97 -16.27 -0.48
N GLY A 220 -7.92 -16.13 0.34
CA GLY A 220 -7.63 -17.10 1.40
C GLY A 220 -6.33 -16.76 2.12
N SER A 221 -5.84 -17.68 2.95
CA SER A 221 -4.54 -17.59 3.59
C SER A 221 -3.39 -17.91 2.60
N PRO A 222 -2.14 -17.54 2.93
CA PRO A 222 -0.98 -17.98 2.17
C PRO A 222 -0.85 -19.52 2.07
N GLU A 223 -1.30 -20.23 3.10
CA GLU A 223 -1.35 -21.69 3.15
C GLU A 223 -2.36 -22.24 2.13
N ASP A 224 -3.58 -21.69 2.11
CA ASP A 224 -4.61 -22.07 1.15
C ASP A 224 -4.16 -21.82 -0.29
N LEU A 225 -3.41 -20.71 -0.51
CA LEU A 225 -2.85 -20.40 -1.82
C LEU A 225 -1.88 -21.49 -2.31
N LYS A 226 -1.01 -21.99 -1.42
CA LYS A 226 -0.07 -23.08 -1.73
C LYS A 226 -0.78 -24.39 -2.05
N LEU A 227 -1.89 -24.67 -1.37
CA LEU A 227 -2.68 -25.89 -1.52
C LEU A 227 -3.67 -25.82 -2.69
N SER A 228 -3.80 -24.68 -3.34
CA SER A 228 -4.72 -24.50 -4.47
C SER A 228 -4.45 -25.48 -5.60
N ASN A 229 -5.50 -26.10 -6.13
CA ASN A 229 -5.44 -26.97 -7.30
C ASN A 229 -5.62 -26.24 -8.63
N ASP A 230 -5.91 -24.95 -8.61
CA ASP A 230 -6.04 -24.14 -9.80
C ASP A 230 -4.73 -24.09 -10.59
N LYS A 231 -4.80 -24.39 -11.89
CA LYS A 231 -3.61 -24.45 -12.77
C LYS A 231 -2.90 -23.11 -12.92
N TYR A 232 -3.69 -22.01 -12.98
CA TYR A 232 -3.12 -20.67 -13.13
C TYR A 232 -2.43 -20.22 -11.83
N ILE A 233 -3.02 -20.50 -10.68
CA ILE A 233 -2.44 -20.20 -9.38
C ILE A 233 -1.11 -20.96 -9.21
N LYS A 234 -1.08 -22.28 -9.49
CA LYS A 234 0.15 -23.08 -9.45
C LYS A 234 1.24 -22.53 -10.37
N TYR A 235 0.86 -22.18 -11.59
CA TYR A 235 1.76 -21.57 -12.56
C TYR A 235 2.36 -20.26 -12.03
N PHE A 236 1.52 -19.36 -11.52
CA PHE A 236 1.95 -18.07 -10.99
C PHE A 236 2.91 -18.20 -9.81
N ILE A 237 2.61 -19.10 -8.85
CA ILE A 237 3.44 -19.31 -7.64
C ILE A 237 4.77 -19.97 -8.01
N SER A 238 4.78 -20.93 -8.94
CA SER A 238 6.01 -21.67 -9.30
C SER A 238 7.00 -20.84 -10.09
N GLY A 239 6.59 -19.71 -10.68
CA GLY A 239 7.42 -18.91 -11.59
C GLY A 239 7.88 -19.65 -12.85
N LYS A 240 7.38 -20.88 -13.08
CA LYS A 240 7.74 -21.70 -14.25
C LYS A 240 6.81 -21.32 -15.41
N LYS A 241 7.42 -21.07 -16.58
CA LYS A 241 6.70 -20.95 -17.86
C LYS A 241 6.17 -22.30 -18.32
#